data_5078366ba1de9bf56aca6120c702281d
#
_entry.id   5078366ba1de9bf56aca6120c702281d
#
_cell.length_a   1.000
_cell.length_b   1.000
_cell.length_c   1.000
_cell.angle_alpha   90.00
_cell.angle_beta   90.00
_cell.angle_gamma   90.00
#
_symmetry.space_group_name_H-M   'P 1'
#
loop_
_entity.id
_entity.type
_entity.pdbx_description
1 polymer ?
#
loop_
_entity_poly.entity_id
_entity_poly.type
_entity_poly.pdbx_seq_one_letter_code
_entity_poly.pdbx_strand_id
1 'polypeptide(L)'
;MNKKTAFIAAGVVIAVAVAAGWYFTRQQNVADTLVLFGNVDIRQVSLAFNGSERVAEMRVQEGDRVKAGQVLAKLDIRTLMLQIAQAEAQIAVQEQALLRLKNGTRPEEVAQARAEVASAQADADFAEQQYKRLQNIEQASGQAISQQDLDNAHARQRVALAQLENQKKALQLALIGPRKEDIAQAEAQLNVSQAELALLKHQLSQAELTSPIDAVVRSRLLEPGDMASPQRPVYALAITDPKWVRAYIPETDLGLIKPGMSARVTIDSNPDQPIEARIGYISSVAEFTPKTVQTEELRTSLVYEVRIYVDDPGDRLRLGMPATVHIPLTNGADGKKNSVKR
;
A
#
# COMPACT_ATOMS: atom_id res chain seq x y z
N MET A 1 -8.53 -97.05 5.85
CA MET A 1 -8.05 -95.71 5.71
C MET A 1 -7.20 -95.35 6.95
N ASN A 2 -5.90 -95.27 6.82
CA ASN A 2 -4.98 -95.13 7.95
C ASN A 2 -5.17 -93.82 8.72
N LYS A 3 -5.34 -93.94 10.04
CA LYS A 3 -5.47 -92.74 10.92
C LYS A 3 -4.42 -91.63 10.68
N LYS A 4 -3.25 -91.97 10.19
CA LYS A 4 -2.16 -91.06 9.86
C LYS A 4 -2.47 -90.19 8.62
N THR A 5 -3.21 -90.71 7.62
CA THR A 5 -3.58 -89.97 6.43
C THR A 5 -4.71 -88.98 6.70
N ALA A 6 -5.57 -89.21 7.68
CA ALA A 6 -6.62 -88.29 8.11
C ALA A 6 -6.09 -87.07 8.86
N PHE A 7 -5.04 -87.28 9.66
CA PHE A 7 -4.38 -86.18 10.38
C PHE A 7 -3.58 -85.24 9.46
N ILE A 8 -2.97 -85.78 8.41
CA ILE A 8 -2.25 -84.99 7.40
C ILE A 8 -3.23 -84.19 6.57
N ALA A 9 -4.37 -84.78 6.16
CA ALA A 9 -5.41 -84.05 5.43
C ALA A 9 -6.03 -82.91 6.26
N ALA A 10 -6.30 -83.12 7.56
CA ALA A 10 -6.78 -82.06 8.46
C ALA A 10 -5.78 -80.94 8.64
N GLY A 11 -4.47 -81.25 8.74
CA GLY A 11 -3.43 -80.26 8.83
C GLY A 11 -3.32 -79.36 7.58
N VAL A 12 -3.45 -79.97 6.38
CA VAL A 12 -3.42 -79.17 5.13
C VAL A 12 -4.66 -78.27 5.01
N VAL A 13 -5.85 -78.73 5.40
CA VAL A 13 -7.06 -77.92 5.37
C VAL A 13 -6.97 -76.76 6.32
N ILE A 14 -6.41 -76.91 7.52
CA ILE A 14 -6.18 -75.81 8.47
C ILE A 14 -5.15 -74.83 7.92
N ALA A 15 -4.07 -75.33 7.34
CA ALA A 15 -3.04 -74.40 6.73
C ALA A 15 -3.58 -73.58 5.57
N VAL A 16 -4.44 -74.22 4.70
CA VAL A 16 -5.11 -73.50 3.61
C VAL A 16 -6.17 -72.52 4.15
N ALA A 17 -6.90 -72.84 5.21
CA ALA A 17 -7.85 -71.93 5.83
C ALA A 17 -7.13 -70.72 6.50
N VAL A 18 -6.02 -70.97 7.15
CA VAL A 18 -5.20 -69.85 7.75
C VAL A 18 -4.57 -69.01 6.65
N ALA A 19 -4.03 -69.58 5.58
CA ALA A 19 -3.48 -68.87 4.44
C ALA A 19 -4.57 -68.07 3.68
N ALA A 20 -5.74 -68.63 3.48
CA ALA A 20 -6.89 -67.95 2.89
C ALA A 20 -7.38 -66.81 3.81
N GLY A 21 -7.52 -67.05 5.11
CA GLY A 21 -7.87 -66.01 6.09
C GLY A 21 -6.86 -64.86 6.11
N TRP A 22 -5.55 -65.18 6.10
CA TRP A 22 -4.49 -64.17 6.02
C TRP A 22 -4.50 -63.41 4.68
N TYR A 23 -4.79 -64.08 3.58
CA TYR A 23 -4.91 -63.48 2.25
C TYR A 23 -6.14 -62.55 2.17
N PHE A 24 -7.29 -62.94 2.67
CA PHE A 24 -8.50 -62.12 2.73
C PHE A 24 -8.38 -60.94 3.68
N THR A 25 -7.76 -61.10 4.86
CA THR A 25 -7.52 -59.97 5.78
C THR A 25 -6.51 -58.98 5.23
N ARG A 26 -5.54 -59.45 4.44
CA ARG A 26 -4.57 -58.57 3.77
C ARG A 26 -5.20 -57.79 2.61
N GLN A 27 -6.21 -58.32 1.95
CA GLN A 27 -6.92 -57.68 0.84
C GLN A 27 -7.96 -56.64 1.33
N GLN A 28 -8.52 -56.81 2.54
CA GLN A 28 -9.47 -55.86 3.12
C GLN A 28 -8.83 -54.54 3.59
N ASN A 29 -7.55 -54.53 3.90
CA ASN A 29 -6.85 -53.33 4.35
C ASN A 29 -6.52 -52.35 3.20
N VAL A 30 -6.81 -52.65 1.95
CA VAL A 30 -6.54 -51.78 0.79
C VAL A 30 -7.74 -50.90 0.41
N ALA A 31 -8.96 -51.21 0.93
CA ALA A 31 -10.21 -50.58 0.51
C ALA A 31 -10.58 -49.29 1.28
N ASP A 32 -9.86 -48.96 2.36
CA ASP A 32 -10.24 -47.83 3.24
C ASP A 32 -9.41 -46.55 3.03
N THR A 33 -8.59 -46.49 1.99
CA THR A 33 -7.74 -45.32 1.73
C THR A 33 -7.84 -44.88 0.27
N LEU A 34 -8.33 -43.68 0.05
CA LEU A 34 -8.31 -43.05 -1.27
C LEU A 34 -6.92 -42.49 -1.54
N VAL A 35 -6.33 -42.83 -2.67
CA VAL A 35 -5.02 -42.35 -3.09
C VAL A 35 -5.18 -41.38 -4.27
N LEU A 36 -4.71 -40.16 -4.11
CA LEU A 36 -4.70 -39.16 -5.16
C LEU A 36 -3.27 -38.78 -5.51
N PHE A 37 -3.03 -38.48 -6.77
CA PHE A 37 -1.76 -38.01 -7.26
C PHE A 37 -1.85 -36.55 -7.60
N GLY A 38 -0.81 -35.79 -7.26
CA GLY A 38 -0.79 -34.36 -7.48
C GLY A 38 0.63 -33.77 -7.44
N ASN A 39 0.69 -32.47 -7.52
CA ASN A 39 1.93 -31.75 -7.43
C ASN A 39 1.85 -30.68 -6.31
N VAL A 40 2.95 -30.46 -5.66
CA VAL A 40 3.07 -29.38 -4.68
C VAL A 40 2.93 -28.03 -5.39
N ASP A 41 2.05 -27.20 -4.87
CA ASP A 41 1.82 -25.85 -5.35
C ASP A 41 1.95 -24.86 -4.19
N ILE A 42 2.31 -23.61 -4.50
CA ILE A 42 2.49 -22.52 -3.54
C ILE A 42 2.01 -21.22 -4.14
N ARG A 43 1.58 -20.28 -3.30
CA ARG A 43 1.23 -18.94 -3.78
C ARG A 43 2.46 -18.21 -4.23
N GLN A 44 2.29 -17.41 -5.26
CA GLN A 44 3.34 -16.55 -5.79
C GLN A 44 2.87 -15.11 -5.83
N VAL A 45 3.79 -14.21 -5.54
CA VAL A 45 3.59 -12.76 -5.66
C VAL A 45 4.65 -12.22 -6.59
N SER A 46 4.20 -11.52 -7.64
CA SER A 46 5.08 -10.81 -8.54
C SER A 46 5.21 -9.37 -8.06
N LEU A 47 6.42 -8.94 -7.77
CA LEU A 47 6.73 -7.58 -7.34
C LEU A 47 7.27 -6.78 -8.50
N ALA A 48 6.72 -5.58 -8.70
CA ALA A 48 7.17 -4.59 -9.67
C ALA A 48 7.38 -3.25 -8.98
N PHE A 49 8.23 -2.40 -9.54
CA PHE A 49 8.32 -1.00 -9.12
C PHE A 49 7.14 -0.20 -9.68
N ASN A 50 6.72 0.82 -8.96
CA ASN A 50 5.73 1.79 -9.44
C ASN A 50 6.35 2.86 -10.36
N GLY A 51 7.67 3.06 -10.29
CA GLY A 51 8.43 4.01 -11.12
C GLY A 51 9.00 3.36 -12.38
N SER A 52 9.49 4.22 -13.29
CA SER A 52 10.07 3.80 -14.58
C SER A 52 11.55 4.19 -14.68
N GLU A 53 12.24 4.25 -13.55
CA GLU A 53 13.65 4.56 -13.48
C GLU A 53 14.51 3.30 -13.65
N ARG A 54 15.82 3.51 -13.80
CA ARG A 54 16.79 2.41 -13.89
C ARG A 54 16.97 1.73 -12.54
N VAL A 55 17.05 0.39 -12.54
CA VAL A 55 17.42 -0.38 -11.36
C VAL A 55 18.87 -0.08 -10.99
N ALA A 56 19.10 0.45 -9.79
CA ALA A 56 20.43 0.76 -9.28
C ALA A 56 21.07 -0.43 -8.56
N GLU A 57 20.29 -1.12 -7.72
CA GLU A 57 20.78 -2.15 -6.83
C GLU A 57 19.74 -3.28 -6.66
N MET A 58 20.25 -4.51 -6.67
CA MET A 58 19.50 -5.72 -6.34
C MET A 58 20.17 -6.36 -5.12
N ARG A 59 19.41 -6.53 -4.01
CA ARG A 59 19.98 -6.93 -2.71
C ARG A 59 19.81 -8.40 -2.36
N VAL A 60 18.96 -9.09 -3.11
CA VAL A 60 18.65 -10.50 -2.85
C VAL A 60 18.76 -11.29 -4.14
N GLN A 61 19.06 -12.58 -3.99
CA GLN A 61 19.22 -13.53 -5.08
C GLN A 61 18.13 -14.61 -5.02
N GLU A 62 18.05 -15.40 -6.07
CA GLU A 62 17.16 -16.55 -6.12
C GLU A 62 17.49 -17.56 -5.03
N GLY A 63 16.47 -18.03 -4.33
CA GLY A 63 16.61 -18.93 -3.18
C GLY A 63 16.72 -18.22 -1.82
N ASP A 64 16.96 -16.91 -1.78
CA ASP A 64 17.05 -16.18 -0.52
C ASP A 64 15.68 -16.10 0.18
N ARG A 65 15.71 -16.23 1.51
CA ARG A 65 14.55 -15.97 2.36
C ARG A 65 14.48 -14.50 2.70
N VAL A 66 13.30 -13.92 2.48
CA VAL A 66 13.02 -12.49 2.72
C VAL A 66 11.89 -12.35 3.73
N LYS A 67 11.97 -11.29 4.54
CA LYS A 67 10.95 -10.94 5.53
C LYS A 67 10.06 -9.80 5.02
N ALA A 68 8.86 -9.73 5.55
CA ALA A 68 7.98 -8.58 5.34
C ALA A 68 8.70 -7.26 5.71
N GLY A 69 8.63 -6.26 4.83
CA GLY A 69 9.31 -4.97 4.97
C GLY A 69 10.79 -4.96 4.56
N GLN A 70 11.40 -6.10 4.24
CA GLN A 70 12.80 -6.14 3.78
C GLN A 70 12.94 -5.52 2.40
N VAL A 71 13.92 -4.64 2.22
CA VAL A 71 14.25 -4.01 0.93
C VAL A 71 14.95 -5.03 0.03
N LEU A 72 14.39 -5.26 -1.16
CA LEU A 72 14.87 -6.25 -2.13
C LEU A 72 15.68 -5.60 -3.26
N ALA A 73 15.26 -4.42 -3.71
CA ALA A 73 15.91 -3.66 -4.78
C ALA A 73 15.68 -2.16 -4.63
N LYS A 74 16.50 -1.37 -5.30
CA LYS A 74 16.41 0.10 -5.35
C LYS A 74 16.53 0.62 -6.77
N LEU A 75 15.78 1.68 -7.06
CA LEU A 75 15.91 2.46 -8.30
C LEU A 75 17.02 3.53 -8.17
N ASP A 76 17.46 4.04 -9.30
CA ASP A 76 18.32 5.22 -9.37
C ASP A 76 17.49 6.48 -9.05
N ILE A 77 17.78 7.05 -7.89
CA ILE A 77 17.02 8.19 -7.35
C ILE A 77 17.69 9.55 -7.63
N ARG A 78 18.80 9.61 -8.38
CA ARG A 78 19.58 10.85 -8.56
C ARG A 78 18.74 11.98 -9.16
N THR A 79 17.98 11.71 -10.21
CA THR A 79 17.08 12.70 -10.83
C THR A 79 15.99 13.12 -9.85
N LEU A 80 15.40 12.18 -9.13
CA LEU A 80 14.34 12.44 -8.16
C LEU A 80 14.85 13.32 -6.99
N MET A 81 16.06 13.07 -6.51
CA MET A 81 16.70 13.91 -5.47
C MET A 81 16.90 15.35 -5.93
N LEU A 82 17.28 15.56 -7.21
CA LEU A 82 17.39 16.91 -7.77
C LEU A 82 16.02 17.61 -7.87
N GLN A 83 14.98 16.87 -8.24
CA GLN A 83 13.61 17.40 -8.28
C GLN A 83 13.11 17.77 -6.86
N ILE A 84 13.41 16.95 -5.87
CA ILE A 84 13.09 17.26 -4.46
C ILE A 84 13.80 18.53 -4.02
N ALA A 85 15.11 18.66 -4.29
CA ALA A 85 15.88 19.84 -3.94
C ALA A 85 15.34 21.12 -4.64
N GLN A 86 14.92 21.00 -5.90
CA GLN A 86 14.25 22.07 -6.62
C GLN A 86 12.93 22.48 -5.98
N ALA A 87 12.08 21.51 -5.60
CA ALA A 87 10.80 21.77 -4.94
C ALA A 87 10.99 22.41 -3.57
N GLU A 88 11.99 21.97 -2.79
CA GLU A 88 12.34 22.58 -1.50
C GLU A 88 12.82 24.03 -1.66
N ALA A 89 13.63 24.32 -2.68
CA ALA A 89 14.04 25.70 -2.98
C ALA A 89 12.82 26.56 -3.39
N GLN A 90 11.88 26.02 -4.17
CA GLN A 90 10.65 26.72 -4.55
C GLN A 90 9.77 27.04 -3.34
N ILE A 91 9.64 26.11 -2.38
CA ILE A 91 8.94 26.35 -1.11
C ILE A 91 9.60 27.51 -0.35
N ALA A 92 10.92 27.49 -0.22
CA ALA A 92 11.65 28.57 0.46
C ALA A 92 11.38 29.95 -0.16
N VAL A 93 11.28 30.04 -1.49
CA VAL A 93 10.90 31.28 -2.19
C VAL A 93 9.47 31.70 -1.83
N GLN A 94 8.50 30.77 -1.83
CA GLN A 94 7.11 31.08 -1.48
C GLN A 94 6.96 31.47 -0.01
N GLU A 95 7.69 30.84 0.89
CA GLU A 95 7.72 31.20 2.32
C GLU A 95 8.20 32.63 2.53
N GLN A 96 9.29 33.05 1.83
CA GLN A 96 9.77 34.43 1.90
C GLN A 96 8.78 35.43 1.29
N ALA A 97 8.09 35.05 0.21
CA ALA A 97 7.05 35.89 -0.37
C ALA A 97 5.86 36.07 0.59
N LEU A 98 5.40 35.00 1.22
CA LEU A 98 4.35 35.05 2.24
C LEU A 98 4.79 35.86 3.47
N LEU A 99 6.01 35.65 3.95
CA LEU A 99 6.57 36.40 5.09
C LEU A 99 6.60 37.89 4.79
N ARG A 100 7.01 38.30 3.59
CA ARG A 100 6.99 39.71 3.16
C ARG A 100 5.58 40.28 3.21
N LEU A 101 4.57 39.56 2.73
CA LEU A 101 3.16 39.99 2.80
C LEU A 101 2.68 40.08 4.25
N LYS A 102 2.99 39.12 5.09
CA LYS A 102 2.62 39.10 6.52
C LYS A 102 3.29 40.24 7.32
N ASN A 103 4.51 40.57 6.99
CA ASN A 103 5.23 41.69 7.62
C ASN A 103 4.64 43.07 7.22
N GLY A 104 3.93 43.11 6.09
CA GLY A 104 3.25 44.33 5.63
C GLY A 104 4.19 45.43 5.19
N THR A 105 3.74 46.69 5.40
CA THR A 105 4.48 47.90 5.05
C THR A 105 5.71 48.08 5.97
N ARG A 106 6.83 48.50 5.43
CA ARG A 106 8.06 48.71 6.21
C ARG A 106 7.86 49.76 7.29
N PRO A 107 8.47 49.61 8.48
CA PRO A 107 8.37 50.61 9.56
C PRO A 107 8.79 52.03 9.13
N GLU A 108 9.77 52.14 8.22
CA GLU A 108 10.27 53.42 7.70
C GLU A 108 9.21 54.12 6.83
N GLU A 109 8.49 53.34 5.99
CA GLU A 109 7.41 53.88 5.14
C GLU A 109 6.22 54.36 6.00
N VAL A 110 5.91 53.62 7.07
CA VAL A 110 4.90 54.04 8.06
C VAL A 110 5.36 55.32 8.80
N ALA A 111 6.64 55.42 9.15
CA ALA A 111 7.18 56.62 9.79
C ALA A 111 7.12 57.83 8.85
N GLN A 112 7.45 57.68 7.58
CA GLN A 112 7.30 58.70 6.55
C GLN A 112 5.85 59.18 6.44
N ALA A 113 4.90 58.28 6.28
CA ALA A 113 3.47 58.61 6.19
C ALA A 113 2.97 59.36 7.44
N ARG A 114 3.48 59.04 8.64
CA ARG A 114 3.19 59.78 9.87
C ARG A 114 3.71 61.20 9.82
N ALA A 115 4.92 61.40 9.29
CA ALA A 115 5.53 62.73 9.14
C ALA A 115 4.73 63.59 8.13
N GLU A 116 4.25 62.97 7.03
CA GLU A 116 3.39 63.65 6.06
C GLU A 116 2.05 64.08 6.66
N VAL A 117 1.42 63.24 7.50
CA VAL A 117 0.22 63.61 8.26
C VAL A 117 0.52 64.79 9.22
N ALA A 118 1.65 64.77 9.92
CA ALA A 118 2.04 65.84 10.84
C ALA A 118 2.24 67.18 10.11
N SER A 119 2.85 67.16 8.92
CA SER A 119 3.02 68.36 8.08
C SER A 119 1.65 68.87 7.61
N ALA A 120 0.80 68.03 7.06
CA ALA A 120 -0.54 68.43 6.59
C ALA A 120 -1.44 68.90 7.74
N GLN A 121 -1.26 68.38 8.95
CA GLN A 121 -1.97 68.85 10.16
C GLN A 121 -1.52 70.32 10.50
N ALA A 122 -0.23 70.60 10.47
CA ALA A 122 0.30 71.97 10.75
C ALA A 122 -0.22 72.96 9.71
N ASP A 123 -0.28 72.56 8.41
CA ASP A 123 -0.82 73.42 7.35
C ASP A 123 -2.30 73.68 7.54
N ALA A 124 -3.06 72.69 7.93
CA ALA A 124 -4.51 72.77 8.20
C ALA A 124 -4.75 73.74 9.43
N ASP A 125 -4.02 73.49 10.49
CA ASP A 125 -4.08 74.38 11.72
C ASP A 125 -3.77 75.82 11.41
N PHE A 126 -2.71 76.08 10.60
CA PHE A 126 -2.35 77.40 10.15
C PHE A 126 -3.50 78.06 9.32
N ALA A 127 -4.01 77.31 8.34
CA ALA A 127 -5.11 77.81 7.49
C ALA A 127 -6.36 78.12 8.33
N GLU A 128 -6.72 77.25 9.29
CA GLU A 128 -7.84 77.48 10.21
C GLU A 128 -7.62 78.73 11.08
N GLN A 129 -6.47 78.88 11.65
CA GLN A 129 -6.14 80.11 12.45
C GLN A 129 -6.25 81.35 11.62
N GLN A 130 -5.77 81.33 10.36
CA GLN A 130 -5.90 82.48 9.46
C GLN A 130 -7.36 82.82 9.16
N TYR A 131 -8.17 81.85 8.82
CA TYR A 131 -9.58 82.04 8.57
C TYR A 131 -10.30 82.57 9.81
N LYS A 132 -10.11 81.98 11.00
CA LYS A 132 -10.69 82.40 12.26
C LYS A 132 -10.26 83.87 12.60
N ARG A 133 -9.03 84.22 12.35
CA ARG A 133 -8.52 85.61 12.58
C ARG A 133 -9.28 86.61 11.70
N LEU A 134 -9.39 86.36 10.39
CA LEU A 134 -10.12 87.21 9.47
C LEU A 134 -11.61 87.30 9.81
N GLN A 135 -12.23 86.19 10.15
CA GLN A 135 -13.60 86.14 10.61
C GLN A 135 -13.88 86.97 11.85
N ASN A 136 -12.97 86.93 12.85
CA ASN A 136 -13.08 87.71 14.06
C ASN A 136 -12.91 89.22 13.77
N ILE A 137 -12.01 89.63 12.85
CA ILE A 137 -11.84 91.02 12.46
C ILE A 137 -13.08 91.58 11.72
N GLU A 138 -13.68 90.76 10.84
CA GLU A 138 -14.91 91.09 10.16
C GLU A 138 -16.08 91.33 11.16
N GLN A 139 -16.21 90.42 12.15
CA GLN A 139 -17.24 90.59 13.19
C GLN A 139 -17.03 91.77 14.11
N ALA A 140 -15.77 92.13 14.40
CA ALA A 140 -15.46 93.28 15.26
C ALA A 140 -15.50 94.61 14.58
N SER A 141 -15.24 94.70 13.25
CA SER A 141 -15.02 95.99 12.55
C SER A 141 -15.81 96.17 11.26
N GLY A 142 -16.83 95.29 10.95
CA GLY A 142 -17.87 95.33 9.91
C GLY A 142 -17.53 95.74 8.46
N GLN A 143 -16.35 96.27 8.13
CA GLN A 143 -15.89 96.62 6.79
C GLN A 143 -14.36 96.61 6.64
N ALA A 144 -13.60 96.08 7.62
CA ALA A 144 -12.13 96.14 7.61
C ALA A 144 -11.48 95.07 6.70
N ILE A 145 -12.22 94.11 6.18
CA ILE A 145 -11.72 93.03 5.34
C ILE A 145 -12.61 92.89 4.12
N SER A 146 -12.03 92.60 2.94
CA SER A 146 -12.76 92.25 1.72
C SER A 146 -13.45 90.86 1.87
N GLN A 147 -14.68 90.73 1.43
CA GLN A 147 -15.41 89.46 1.36
C GLN A 147 -14.58 88.44 0.53
N GLN A 148 -13.89 88.90 -0.49
CA GLN A 148 -12.95 88.10 -1.29
C GLN A 148 -11.83 87.45 -0.47
N ASP A 149 -11.26 88.26 0.51
CA ASP A 149 -10.16 87.74 1.37
C ASP A 149 -10.68 86.66 2.34
N LEU A 150 -11.88 86.87 2.88
CA LEU A 150 -12.55 85.87 3.74
C LEU A 150 -12.84 84.57 2.96
N ASP A 151 -13.45 84.72 1.75
CA ASP A 151 -13.75 83.57 0.88
C ASP A 151 -12.48 82.83 0.47
N ASN A 152 -11.38 83.53 0.16
CA ASN A 152 -10.09 82.96 -0.15
C ASN A 152 -9.49 82.19 1.05
N ALA A 153 -9.57 82.74 2.27
CA ALA A 153 -9.09 82.08 3.46
C ALA A 153 -9.89 80.83 3.80
N HIS A 154 -11.23 80.89 3.64
CA HIS A 154 -12.12 79.73 3.78
C HIS A 154 -11.84 78.64 2.75
N ALA A 155 -11.59 79.05 1.49
CA ALA A 155 -11.24 78.08 0.43
C ALA A 155 -9.86 77.41 0.77
N ARG A 156 -8.88 78.14 1.23
CA ARG A 156 -7.56 77.62 1.66
C ARG A 156 -7.72 76.63 2.83
N GLN A 157 -8.53 76.98 3.85
CA GLN A 157 -8.80 76.11 4.98
C GLN A 157 -9.43 74.74 4.49
N ARG A 158 -10.42 74.80 3.61
CA ARG A 158 -11.03 73.58 3.08
C ARG A 158 -10.08 72.69 2.30
N VAL A 159 -9.16 73.33 1.49
CA VAL A 159 -8.13 72.61 0.75
C VAL A 159 -7.14 71.92 1.72
N ALA A 160 -6.67 72.65 2.76
CA ALA A 160 -5.75 72.12 3.73
C ALA A 160 -6.35 70.95 4.55
N LEU A 161 -7.64 71.07 4.94
CA LEU A 161 -8.37 70.01 5.62
C LEU A 161 -8.56 68.78 4.73
N ALA A 162 -8.86 68.97 3.44
CA ALA A 162 -8.96 67.85 2.48
C ALA A 162 -7.63 67.17 2.28
N GLN A 163 -6.52 67.92 2.21
CA GLN A 163 -5.18 67.39 2.11
C GLN A 163 -4.79 66.55 3.35
N LEU A 164 -5.08 67.10 4.55
CA LEU A 164 -4.89 66.35 5.79
C LEU A 164 -5.65 65.02 5.81
N GLU A 165 -6.93 65.03 5.40
CA GLU A 165 -7.72 63.79 5.35
C GLU A 165 -7.15 62.78 4.34
N ASN A 166 -6.63 63.26 3.20
CA ASN A 166 -5.94 62.40 2.23
C ASN A 166 -4.71 61.74 2.84
N GLN A 167 -3.85 62.50 3.56
CA GLN A 167 -2.67 61.94 4.22
C GLN A 167 -3.04 60.97 5.34
N LYS A 168 -4.09 61.26 6.12
CA LYS A 168 -4.62 60.33 7.13
C LYS A 168 -5.06 59.01 6.51
N LYS A 169 -5.73 59.05 5.34
CA LYS A 169 -6.14 57.82 4.62
C LYS A 169 -4.94 57.06 4.07
N ALA A 170 -3.92 57.76 3.55
CA ALA A 170 -2.65 57.17 3.12
C ALA A 170 -1.93 56.41 4.27
N LEU A 171 -1.84 57.07 5.44
CA LEU A 171 -1.28 56.42 6.63
C LEU A 171 -2.12 55.23 7.07
N GLN A 172 -3.44 55.33 7.05
CA GLN A 172 -4.32 54.22 7.39
C GLN A 172 -4.08 53.02 6.46
N LEU A 173 -3.94 53.23 5.14
CA LEU A 173 -3.62 52.17 4.18
C LEU A 173 -2.26 51.53 4.46
N ALA A 174 -1.25 52.35 4.76
CA ALA A 174 0.08 51.86 5.15
C ALA A 174 0.06 51.00 6.42
N LEU A 175 -0.79 51.34 7.40
CA LEU A 175 -0.96 50.61 8.65
C LEU A 175 -1.76 49.30 8.47
N ILE A 176 -2.75 49.28 7.57
CA ILE A 176 -3.53 48.09 7.26
C ILE A 176 -2.64 47.06 6.54
N GLY A 177 -1.74 47.52 5.68
CA GLY A 177 -0.85 46.67 4.91
C GLY A 177 -1.54 45.92 3.76
N PRO A 178 -0.98 44.76 3.33
CA PRO A 178 -1.52 43.96 2.24
C PRO A 178 -2.94 43.45 2.52
N ARG A 179 -3.69 43.19 1.47
CA ARG A 179 -5.04 42.64 1.59
C ARG A 179 -5.00 41.24 2.14
N LYS A 180 -6.01 40.86 2.90
CA LYS A 180 -6.17 39.48 3.42
C LYS A 180 -6.23 38.44 2.31
N GLU A 181 -6.82 38.82 1.16
CA GLU A 181 -6.93 37.98 -0.02
C GLU A 181 -5.56 37.70 -0.65
N ASP A 182 -4.64 38.69 -0.66
CA ASP A 182 -3.28 38.52 -1.18
C ASP A 182 -2.49 37.55 -0.30
N ILE A 183 -2.64 37.66 1.03
CA ILE A 183 -2.03 36.75 1.98
C ILE A 183 -2.61 35.32 1.80
N ALA A 184 -3.93 35.20 1.70
CA ALA A 184 -4.59 33.91 1.49
C ALA A 184 -4.17 33.25 0.16
N GLN A 185 -3.98 34.04 -0.90
CA GLN A 185 -3.48 33.56 -2.18
C GLN A 185 -2.04 33.05 -2.06
N ALA A 186 -1.17 33.78 -1.35
CA ALA A 186 0.21 33.35 -1.14
C ALA A 186 0.29 32.07 -0.27
N GLU A 187 -0.58 31.96 0.74
CA GLU A 187 -0.70 30.72 1.55
C GLU A 187 -1.17 29.55 0.70
N ALA A 188 -2.17 29.75 -0.15
CA ALA A 188 -2.64 28.70 -1.06
C ALA A 188 -1.54 28.26 -2.03
N GLN A 189 -0.75 29.18 -2.57
CA GLN A 189 0.38 28.86 -3.45
C GLN A 189 1.48 28.08 -2.72
N LEU A 190 1.78 28.44 -1.48
CA LEU A 190 2.72 27.68 -0.63
C LEU A 190 2.22 26.25 -0.40
N ASN A 191 0.92 26.07 -0.10
CA ASN A 191 0.31 24.76 0.09
C ASN A 191 0.41 23.88 -1.17
N VAL A 192 0.24 24.47 -2.36
CA VAL A 192 0.43 23.76 -3.64
C VAL A 192 1.87 23.25 -3.75
N SER A 193 2.86 24.10 -3.52
CA SER A 193 4.28 23.69 -3.59
C SER A 193 4.64 22.63 -2.54
N GLN A 194 4.06 22.71 -1.35
CA GLN A 194 4.22 21.66 -0.32
C GLN A 194 3.60 20.33 -0.73
N ALA A 195 2.43 20.35 -1.38
CA ALA A 195 1.80 19.15 -1.91
C ALA A 195 2.64 18.51 -3.05
N GLU A 196 3.25 19.30 -3.91
CA GLU A 196 4.19 18.84 -4.94
C GLU A 196 5.42 18.15 -4.31
N LEU A 197 6.01 18.76 -3.28
CA LEU A 197 7.11 18.13 -2.53
C LEU A 197 6.69 16.82 -1.87
N ALA A 198 5.48 16.77 -1.29
CA ALA A 198 4.96 15.54 -0.68
C ALA A 198 4.79 14.41 -1.71
N LEU A 199 4.34 14.74 -2.93
CA LEU A 199 4.25 13.80 -4.04
C LEU A 199 5.63 13.24 -4.42
N LEU A 200 6.65 14.11 -4.57
CA LEU A 200 8.02 13.68 -4.88
C LEU A 200 8.61 12.79 -3.76
N LYS A 201 8.36 13.13 -2.49
CA LYS A 201 8.78 12.30 -1.34
C LYS A 201 8.07 10.95 -1.31
N HIS A 202 6.80 10.90 -1.72
CA HIS A 202 6.11 9.64 -1.89
C HIS A 202 6.72 8.80 -3.02
N GLN A 203 7.03 9.39 -4.17
CA GLN A 203 7.74 8.70 -5.27
C GLN A 203 9.10 8.18 -4.80
N LEU A 204 9.82 8.93 -3.97
CA LEU A 204 11.08 8.49 -3.36
C LEU A 204 10.89 7.23 -2.50
N SER A 205 9.82 7.17 -1.71
CA SER A 205 9.52 5.98 -0.90
C SER A 205 9.20 4.75 -1.77
N GLN A 206 8.63 4.96 -2.97
CA GLN A 206 8.34 3.89 -3.94
C GLN A 206 9.57 3.46 -4.76
N ALA A 207 10.70 4.16 -4.64
CA ALA A 207 11.95 3.78 -5.28
C ALA A 207 12.66 2.60 -4.59
N GLU A 208 12.21 2.22 -3.40
CA GLU A 208 12.64 1.00 -2.71
C GLU A 208 11.57 -0.09 -2.86
N LEU A 209 11.94 -1.21 -3.47
CA LEU A 209 11.06 -2.37 -3.57
C LEU A 209 11.19 -3.21 -2.31
N THR A 210 10.12 -3.31 -1.53
CA THR A 210 10.08 -4.09 -0.30
C THR A 210 9.21 -5.33 -0.45
N SER A 211 9.53 -6.38 0.30
CA SER A 211 8.66 -7.56 0.38
C SER A 211 7.42 -7.25 1.23
N PRO A 212 6.19 -7.50 0.75
CA PRO A 212 4.98 -7.33 1.54
C PRO A 212 4.75 -8.45 2.57
N ILE A 213 5.47 -9.57 2.45
CA ILE A 213 5.27 -10.80 3.21
C ILE A 213 6.57 -11.54 3.42
N ASP A 214 6.58 -12.51 4.34
CA ASP A 214 7.66 -13.49 4.46
C ASP A 214 7.57 -14.48 3.30
N ALA A 215 8.68 -14.64 2.56
CA ALA A 215 8.70 -15.44 1.34
C ALA A 215 10.11 -15.92 0.99
N VAL A 216 10.21 -16.73 -0.06
CA VAL A 216 11.48 -17.09 -0.70
C VAL A 216 11.51 -16.48 -2.10
N VAL A 217 12.62 -15.88 -2.49
CA VAL A 217 12.81 -15.37 -3.85
C VAL A 217 12.86 -16.55 -4.82
N ARG A 218 11.87 -16.64 -5.71
CA ARG A 218 11.79 -17.69 -6.71
C ARG A 218 12.63 -17.38 -7.94
N SER A 219 12.47 -16.16 -8.43
CA SER A 219 13.19 -15.70 -9.63
C SER A 219 13.41 -14.20 -9.58
N ARG A 220 14.54 -13.80 -10.13
CA ARG A 220 14.94 -12.42 -10.40
C ARG A 220 14.75 -12.17 -11.90
N LEU A 221 13.93 -11.20 -12.27
CA LEU A 221 13.50 -10.96 -13.64
C LEU A 221 14.13 -9.72 -14.26
N LEU A 222 14.79 -8.89 -13.44
CA LEU A 222 15.56 -7.72 -13.86
C LEU A 222 16.96 -7.75 -13.27
N GLU A 223 17.87 -7.03 -13.92
CA GLU A 223 19.26 -6.85 -13.50
C GLU A 223 19.56 -5.38 -13.19
N PRO A 224 20.59 -5.08 -12.38
CA PRO A 224 21.09 -3.72 -12.23
C PRO A 224 21.42 -3.10 -13.59
N GLY A 225 20.85 -1.91 -13.86
CA GLY A 225 20.97 -1.24 -15.15
C GLY A 225 19.75 -1.36 -16.05
N ASP A 226 18.86 -2.33 -15.82
CA ASP A 226 17.60 -2.45 -16.54
C ASP A 226 16.64 -1.30 -16.20
N MET A 227 15.72 -1.01 -17.13
CA MET A 227 14.62 -0.08 -16.88
C MET A 227 13.47 -0.81 -16.19
N ALA A 228 13.07 -0.32 -15.03
CA ALA A 228 11.87 -0.75 -14.34
C ALA A 228 10.59 -0.19 -14.98
N SER A 229 9.47 -0.86 -14.76
CA SER A 229 8.14 -0.33 -15.06
C SER A 229 7.08 -1.06 -14.23
N PRO A 230 5.90 -0.46 -14.01
CA PRO A 230 4.81 -1.09 -13.25
C PRO A 230 4.30 -2.40 -13.86
N GLN A 231 4.44 -2.58 -15.17
CA GLN A 231 3.99 -3.76 -15.90
C GLN A 231 5.03 -4.90 -15.92
N ARG A 232 6.27 -4.60 -15.55
CA ARG A 232 7.39 -5.54 -15.63
C ARG A 232 7.82 -5.99 -14.23
N PRO A 233 7.51 -7.23 -13.83
CA PRO A 233 7.94 -7.74 -12.52
C PRO A 233 9.46 -7.74 -12.39
N VAL A 234 9.92 -7.46 -11.17
CA VAL A 234 11.34 -7.48 -10.79
C VAL A 234 11.68 -8.81 -10.11
N TYR A 235 10.82 -9.23 -9.20
CA TYR A 235 10.93 -10.49 -8.48
C TYR A 235 9.63 -11.26 -8.51
N ALA A 236 9.74 -12.59 -8.56
CA ALA A 236 8.67 -13.49 -8.20
C ALA A 236 9.01 -14.11 -6.84
N LEU A 237 8.15 -13.87 -5.85
CA LEU A 237 8.27 -14.42 -4.52
C LEU A 237 7.35 -15.62 -4.35
N ALA A 238 7.85 -16.67 -3.68
CA ALA A 238 7.11 -17.85 -3.30
C ALA A 238 6.73 -17.78 -1.81
N ILE A 239 5.44 -17.81 -1.50
CA ILE A 239 4.94 -17.86 -0.13
C ILE A 239 5.08 -19.28 0.36
N THR A 240 5.91 -19.49 1.38
CA THR A 240 6.25 -20.84 1.86
C THR A 240 5.23 -21.44 2.81
N ASP A 241 4.27 -20.66 3.30
CA ASP A 241 3.23 -21.11 4.22
C ASP A 241 1.91 -20.36 3.96
N PRO A 242 0.76 -21.04 3.79
CA PRO A 242 0.63 -22.49 3.67
C PRO A 242 0.99 -23.03 2.27
N LYS A 243 1.63 -24.20 2.22
CA LYS A 243 1.79 -25.01 1.00
C LYS A 243 0.58 -25.92 0.83
N TRP A 244 0.32 -26.34 -0.39
CA TRP A 244 -0.70 -27.38 -0.65
C TRP A 244 -0.25 -28.30 -1.78
N VAL A 245 -0.82 -29.50 -1.78
CA VAL A 245 -0.78 -30.40 -2.94
C VAL A 245 -2.04 -30.16 -3.75
N ARG A 246 -1.85 -29.86 -5.02
CA ARG A 246 -2.93 -29.84 -6.01
C ARG A 246 -3.08 -31.23 -6.56
N ALA A 247 -4.16 -31.92 -6.20
CA ALA A 247 -4.50 -33.23 -6.68
C ALA A 247 -5.83 -33.19 -7.44
N TYR A 248 -6.09 -34.24 -8.20
CA TYR A 248 -7.31 -34.36 -8.98
C TYR A 248 -8.07 -35.63 -8.57
N ILE A 249 -9.37 -35.50 -8.34
CA ILE A 249 -10.27 -36.60 -7.99
C ILE A 249 -11.28 -36.80 -9.09
N PRO A 250 -11.56 -38.05 -9.51
CA PRO A 250 -12.66 -38.37 -10.40
C PRO A 250 -14.02 -38.04 -9.79
N GLU A 251 -15.00 -37.72 -10.62
CA GLU A 251 -16.39 -37.45 -10.18
C GLU A 251 -16.97 -38.61 -9.35
N THR A 252 -16.65 -39.86 -9.70
CA THR A 252 -17.11 -41.04 -9.00
C THR A 252 -16.73 -41.09 -7.53
N ASP A 253 -15.58 -40.55 -7.18
CA ASP A 253 -14.99 -40.59 -5.84
C ASP A 253 -15.20 -39.27 -5.05
N LEU A 254 -15.72 -38.22 -5.70
CA LEU A 254 -15.92 -36.91 -5.11
C LEU A 254 -16.80 -36.95 -3.86
N GLY A 255 -17.80 -37.84 -3.83
CA GLY A 255 -18.70 -38.02 -2.69
C GLY A 255 -18.03 -38.59 -1.43
N LEU A 256 -16.84 -39.19 -1.57
CA LEU A 256 -16.09 -39.80 -0.47
C LEU A 256 -15.30 -38.83 0.36
N ILE A 257 -15.05 -37.62 -0.16
CA ILE A 257 -14.22 -36.59 0.51
C ILE A 257 -15.04 -35.37 0.91
N LYS A 258 -14.58 -34.71 1.98
CA LYS A 258 -15.15 -33.45 2.45
C LYS A 258 -14.04 -32.50 2.88
N PRO A 259 -14.23 -31.18 2.75
CA PRO A 259 -13.30 -30.21 3.33
C PRO A 259 -13.11 -30.46 4.84
N GLY A 260 -11.87 -30.35 5.30
CA GLY A 260 -11.51 -30.57 6.70
C GLY A 260 -11.08 -32.02 7.02
N MET A 261 -11.27 -33.00 6.13
CA MET A 261 -10.78 -34.36 6.35
C MET A 261 -9.26 -34.38 6.42
N SER A 262 -8.71 -35.18 7.34
CA SER A 262 -7.27 -35.42 7.45
C SER A 262 -6.77 -36.26 6.27
N ALA A 263 -5.56 -35.94 5.85
CA ALA A 263 -4.85 -36.65 4.79
C ALA A 263 -3.37 -36.78 5.16
N ARG A 264 -2.66 -37.66 4.50
CA ARG A 264 -1.20 -37.79 4.61
C ARG A 264 -0.60 -37.66 3.23
N VAL A 265 0.45 -36.86 3.13
CA VAL A 265 1.16 -36.63 1.87
C VAL A 265 2.51 -37.30 1.94
N THR A 266 2.83 -38.07 0.94
CA THR A 266 4.16 -38.67 0.75
C THR A 266 4.79 -38.13 -0.54
N ILE A 267 6.09 -38.04 -0.55
CA ILE A 267 6.91 -37.65 -1.70
C ILE A 267 7.88 -38.76 -2.06
N ASP A 268 8.17 -38.87 -3.34
CA ASP A 268 8.99 -39.99 -3.87
C ASP A 268 10.42 -40.00 -3.27
N SER A 269 10.94 -38.84 -2.89
CA SER A 269 12.25 -38.71 -2.25
C SER A 269 12.27 -39.22 -0.80
N ASN A 270 11.11 -39.37 -0.13
CA ASN A 270 11.02 -39.77 1.28
C ASN A 270 9.67 -40.48 1.57
N PRO A 271 9.45 -41.65 1.00
CA PRO A 271 8.16 -42.34 1.06
C PRO A 271 7.76 -42.79 2.47
N ASP A 272 8.75 -43.06 3.34
CA ASP A 272 8.55 -43.55 4.70
C ASP A 272 8.23 -42.48 5.74
N GLN A 273 8.24 -41.19 5.34
CA GLN A 273 7.98 -40.04 6.24
C GLN A 273 6.78 -39.22 5.74
N PRO A 274 5.55 -39.70 5.95
CA PRO A 274 4.37 -38.98 5.56
C PRO A 274 4.28 -37.62 6.30
N ILE A 275 3.76 -36.63 5.61
CA ILE A 275 3.53 -35.28 6.14
C ILE A 275 2.05 -35.16 6.40
N GLU A 276 1.67 -34.69 7.59
CA GLU A 276 0.28 -34.43 7.93
C GLU A 276 -0.32 -33.33 7.06
N ALA A 277 -1.55 -33.58 6.62
CA ALA A 277 -2.24 -32.67 5.72
C ALA A 277 -3.75 -32.71 5.95
N ARG A 278 -4.46 -31.76 5.37
CA ARG A 278 -5.92 -31.72 5.41
C ARG A 278 -6.49 -31.22 4.11
N ILE A 279 -7.66 -31.73 3.74
CA ILE A 279 -8.43 -31.25 2.59
C ILE A 279 -8.94 -29.85 2.91
N GLY A 280 -8.50 -28.84 2.13
CA GLY A 280 -8.90 -27.45 2.34
C GLY A 280 -9.93 -26.96 1.34
N TYR A 281 -9.75 -27.27 0.06
CA TYR A 281 -10.61 -26.78 -1.00
C TYR A 281 -10.90 -27.91 -2.02
N ILE A 282 -12.14 -28.00 -2.45
CA ILE A 282 -12.59 -28.86 -3.52
C ILE A 282 -13.23 -27.94 -4.57
N SER A 283 -12.74 -27.99 -5.81
CA SER A 283 -13.30 -27.19 -6.90
C SER A 283 -14.77 -27.55 -7.15
N SER A 284 -15.60 -26.54 -7.36
CA SER A 284 -16.97 -26.69 -7.82
C SER A 284 -17.10 -26.82 -9.34
N VAL A 285 -16.00 -26.66 -10.06
CA VAL A 285 -15.94 -26.72 -11.51
C VAL A 285 -15.10 -27.94 -11.90
N ALA A 286 -15.65 -28.77 -12.77
CA ALA A 286 -14.94 -29.90 -13.33
C ALA A 286 -13.92 -29.44 -14.36
N GLU A 287 -12.77 -30.08 -14.36
CA GLU A 287 -11.72 -29.89 -15.35
C GLU A 287 -11.56 -31.18 -16.17
N PHE A 288 -11.18 -31.02 -17.43
CA PHE A 288 -10.73 -32.17 -18.21
C PHE A 288 -9.28 -32.48 -17.84
N THR A 289 -8.96 -33.80 -17.72
CA THR A 289 -7.56 -34.18 -17.46
C THR A 289 -6.65 -33.57 -18.51
N PRO A 290 -5.61 -32.82 -18.10
CA PRO A 290 -4.68 -32.17 -19.03
C PRO A 290 -3.71 -33.19 -19.64
N LYS A 291 -4.21 -34.13 -20.44
CA LYS A 291 -3.38 -35.06 -21.21
C LYS A 291 -3.70 -34.94 -22.68
N THR A 292 -2.70 -34.60 -23.45
CA THR A 292 -2.61 -34.66 -24.91
C THR A 292 -2.63 -36.10 -25.45
N VAL A 293 -3.51 -37.00 -24.95
CA VAL A 293 -3.62 -38.37 -25.45
C VAL A 293 -4.99 -38.55 -26.09
N GLN A 294 -4.96 -38.82 -27.39
CA GLN A 294 -6.14 -38.93 -28.24
C GLN A 294 -6.67 -40.39 -28.29
N THR A 295 -7.09 -40.96 -27.14
CA THR A 295 -7.84 -42.23 -27.13
C THR A 295 -9.26 -41.95 -26.66
N GLU A 296 -10.25 -42.66 -27.26
CA GLU A 296 -11.69 -42.46 -27.00
C GLU A 296 -12.07 -42.65 -25.56
N GLU A 297 -11.39 -43.51 -24.81
CA GLU A 297 -11.66 -43.81 -23.39
C GLU A 297 -11.21 -42.72 -22.41
N LEU A 298 -10.32 -41.81 -22.80
CA LEU A 298 -9.77 -40.73 -21.95
C LEU A 298 -10.49 -39.38 -22.12
N ARG A 299 -11.43 -39.30 -23.07
CA ARG A 299 -12.17 -38.06 -23.37
C ARG A 299 -13.25 -37.69 -22.35
N THR A 300 -13.63 -38.57 -21.46
CA THR A 300 -14.86 -38.44 -20.67
C THR A 300 -14.69 -38.48 -19.16
N SER A 301 -13.47 -38.56 -18.62
CA SER A 301 -13.28 -38.47 -17.18
C SER A 301 -13.14 -37.03 -16.71
N LEU A 302 -14.25 -36.48 -16.24
CA LEU A 302 -14.25 -35.23 -15.48
C LEU A 302 -13.51 -35.44 -14.17
N VAL A 303 -12.60 -34.55 -13.87
CA VAL A 303 -11.88 -34.52 -12.60
C VAL A 303 -12.09 -33.19 -11.91
N TYR A 304 -12.02 -33.20 -10.59
CA TYR A 304 -12.14 -32.00 -9.78
C TYR A 304 -10.82 -31.71 -9.08
N GLU A 305 -10.35 -30.44 -9.11
CA GLU A 305 -9.19 -30.03 -8.37
C GLU A 305 -9.48 -30.06 -6.87
N VAL A 306 -8.57 -30.67 -6.13
CA VAL A 306 -8.59 -30.72 -4.67
C VAL A 306 -7.28 -30.12 -4.16
N ARG A 307 -7.36 -29.16 -3.24
CA ARG A 307 -6.20 -28.59 -2.57
C ARG A 307 -6.08 -29.17 -1.17
N ILE A 308 -5.00 -29.86 -0.95
CA ILE A 308 -4.67 -30.47 0.32
C ILE A 308 -3.57 -29.64 0.97
N TYR A 309 -3.93 -28.88 2.01
CA TYR A 309 -2.98 -28.07 2.77
C TYR A 309 -2.09 -28.96 3.61
N VAL A 310 -0.79 -28.70 3.55
CA VAL A 310 0.24 -29.50 4.17
C VAL A 310 0.95 -28.69 5.24
N ASP A 311 1.16 -29.26 6.41
CA ASP A 311 1.97 -28.70 7.48
C ASP A 311 3.42 -29.17 7.31
N ASP A 312 4.26 -28.35 6.69
CA ASP A 312 5.65 -28.68 6.34
C ASP A 312 6.68 -27.76 7.03
N PRO A 313 6.85 -27.87 8.35
CA PRO A 313 7.78 -27.04 9.11
C PRO A 313 9.25 -27.26 8.73
N GLY A 314 9.54 -28.41 8.13
CA GLY A 314 10.89 -28.77 7.65
C GLY A 314 11.24 -28.22 6.27
N ASP A 315 10.32 -27.51 5.59
CA ASP A 315 10.50 -26.99 4.22
C ASP A 315 11.00 -28.06 3.22
N ARG A 316 10.44 -29.28 3.36
CA ARG A 316 10.80 -30.46 2.54
C ARG A 316 10.14 -30.41 1.15
N LEU A 317 8.97 -29.77 1.05
CA LEU A 317 8.20 -29.70 -0.18
C LEU A 317 8.67 -28.52 -1.03
N ARG A 318 8.91 -28.80 -2.32
CA ARG A 318 9.28 -27.79 -3.32
C ARG A 318 8.18 -27.65 -4.37
N LEU A 319 8.03 -26.46 -4.92
CA LEU A 319 7.07 -26.17 -5.99
C LEU A 319 7.25 -27.18 -7.17
N GLY A 320 6.14 -27.72 -7.64
CA GLY A 320 6.09 -28.68 -8.76
C GLY A 320 6.52 -30.11 -8.41
N MET A 321 6.93 -30.37 -7.16
CA MET A 321 7.31 -31.70 -6.72
C MET A 321 6.12 -32.66 -6.76
N PRO A 322 6.24 -33.85 -7.38
CA PRO A 322 5.20 -34.88 -7.34
C PRO A 322 4.92 -35.32 -5.91
N ALA A 323 3.68 -35.50 -5.60
CA ALA A 323 3.24 -35.96 -4.27
C ALA A 323 2.06 -36.88 -4.37
N THR A 324 2.04 -37.88 -3.49
CA THR A 324 0.92 -38.84 -3.35
C THR A 324 0.17 -38.50 -2.07
N VAL A 325 -1.15 -38.39 -2.19
CA VAL A 325 -2.03 -38.02 -1.07
C VAL A 325 -2.84 -39.27 -0.67
N HIS A 326 -2.75 -39.64 0.58
CA HIS A 326 -3.50 -40.75 1.17
C HIS A 326 -4.60 -40.21 2.09
N ILE A 327 -5.86 -40.43 1.74
CA ILE A 327 -7.02 -39.96 2.47
C ILE A 327 -7.71 -41.17 3.09
N PRO A 328 -7.72 -41.33 4.42
CA PRO A 328 -8.45 -42.42 5.08
C PRO A 328 -9.96 -42.16 4.95
N LEU A 329 -10.69 -43.15 4.41
CA LEU A 329 -12.14 -43.07 4.18
C LEU A 329 -12.97 -43.51 5.40
N THR A 330 -12.32 -43.97 6.49
CA THR A 330 -13.00 -44.35 7.73
C THR A 330 -13.60 -43.11 8.39
N ASN A 331 -14.93 -43.11 8.50
CA ASN A 331 -15.70 -42.08 9.19
C ASN A 331 -15.15 -41.81 10.59
N GLY A 332 -14.88 -40.53 10.89
CA GLY A 332 -14.50 -40.05 12.20
C GLY A 332 -15.54 -40.37 13.28
N ALA A 333 -15.43 -41.54 13.85
CA ALA A 333 -16.21 -41.99 15.02
C ALA A 333 -15.32 -42.08 16.29
N ASP A 334 -14.20 -41.33 16.36
CA ASP A 334 -13.35 -41.25 17.58
C ASP A 334 -12.95 -39.84 17.95
N GLY A 335 -13.89 -38.87 17.92
CA GLY A 335 -13.71 -37.51 18.38
C GLY A 335 -14.55 -37.08 19.59
N LYS A 336 -15.17 -38.03 20.33
CA LYS A 336 -15.99 -37.75 21.53
C LYS A 336 -15.91 -38.82 22.60
N LYS A 337 -14.76 -39.03 23.20
CA LYS A 337 -14.65 -39.65 24.54
C LYS A 337 -13.35 -39.17 25.16
N ASN A 338 -13.33 -37.98 25.76
CA ASN A 338 -12.56 -37.61 26.92
C ASN A 338 -12.66 -36.10 27.20
N SER A 339 -13.82 -35.66 27.71
CA SER A 339 -13.85 -34.47 28.59
C SER A 339 -15.19 -34.38 29.31
N VAL A 340 -15.52 -35.41 30.14
CA VAL A 340 -16.41 -35.25 31.26
C VAL A 340 -15.84 -36.11 32.38
N LYS A 341 -14.97 -35.50 33.20
CA LYS A 341 -14.76 -35.75 34.65
C LYS A 341 -13.64 -34.82 35.13
N ARG A 342 -14.02 -33.77 35.73
CA ARG A 342 -13.75 -33.05 36.95
C ARG A 342 -13.75 -31.55 36.75
#